data_3f5dba7b071fa49cc28e8cefcbd9ad34
#
_entry.id   3f5dba7b071fa49cc28e8cefcbd9ad34
#
_cell.length_a   1.000
_cell.length_b   1.000
_cell.length_c   1.000
_cell.angle_alpha   90.00
_cell.angle_beta   90.00
_cell.angle_gamma   90.00
#
_symmetry.space_group_name_H-M   'P 1'
#
loop_
_entity.id
_entity.type
_entity.pdbx_description
1 polymer ?
#
loop_
_entity_poly.entity_id
_entity_poly.type
_entity_poly.pdbx_seq_one_letter_code
_entity_poly.pdbx_strand_id
1 'polypeptide(L)'
;MASVNKVILVGNVGADVETRYMPNGDAVANVRLATTESWKDKGTGEKREVTEWHRLVAYRKLAEIFSQYVKKGSSLYIEGR
;
A
#
# COMPACT_ATOMS: atom_id res chain seq x y z
N MET A 1 -11.14 -28.70 -2.40
CA MET A 1 -10.51 -27.84 -1.38
C MET A 1 -11.03 -26.42 -1.47
N ALA A 2 -11.30 -25.84 -0.35
CA ALA A 2 -11.65 -24.42 -0.29
C ALA A 2 -10.45 -23.64 0.26
N SER A 3 -10.22 -22.45 -0.28
CA SER A 3 -9.14 -21.61 0.19
C SER A 3 -9.50 -20.12 0.03
N VAL A 4 -8.91 -19.30 0.87
CA VAL A 4 -9.01 -17.84 0.77
C VAL A 4 -7.61 -17.27 0.93
N ASN A 5 -7.26 -16.36 0.04
CA ASN A 5 -6.01 -15.59 0.14
C ASN A 5 -6.34 -14.14 -0.22
N LYS A 6 -6.64 -13.35 0.79
CA LYS A 6 -7.07 -11.97 0.59
C LYS A 6 -6.46 -11.07 1.65
N VAL A 7 -5.96 -9.93 1.21
CA VAL A 7 -5.43 -8.87 2.07
C VAL A 7 -6.24 -7.61 1.84
N ILE A 8 -6.61 -6.94 2.90
CA ILE A 8 -7.27 -5.64 2.85
C ILE A 8 -6.43 -4.65 3.63
N LEU A 9 -6.06 -3.55 2.99
CA LEU A 9 -5.26 -2.50 3.60
C LEU A 9 -5.90 -1.14 3.34
N VAL A 10 -5.89 -0.30 4.37
CA VAL A 10 -6.22 1.12 4.25
C VAL A 10 -5.06 1.88 4.86
N GLY A 11 -4.46 2.76 4.09
CA GLY A 11 -3.30 3.49 4.57
C GLY A 11 -2.92 4.64 3.67
N ASN A 12 -1.74 5.19 3.92
CA ASN A 12 -1.23 6.34 3.19
C ASN A 12 0.02 5.97 2.42
N VAL A 13 0.14 6.52 1.22
CA VAL A 13 1.29 6.31 0.35
C VAL A 13 2.48 7.10 0.87
N GLY A 14 3.61 6.41 1.08
CA GLY A 14 4.80 7.00 1.69
C GLY A 14 5.82 7.54 0.71
N ALA A 15 5.68 7.22 -0.57
CA ALA A 15 6.59 7.68 -1.62
C ALA A 15 5.85 7.69 -2.95
N ASP A 16 6.36 8.43 -3.92
CA ASP A 16 5.77 8.42 -5.26
C ASP A 16 5.85 7.03 -5.87
N VAL A 17 4.87 6.71 -6.72
CA VAL A 17 4.77 5.42 -7.38
C VAL A 17 5.93 5.21 -8.35
N GLU A 18 6.58 4.08 -8.24
CA GLU A 18 7.60 3.66 -9.21
C GLU A 18 6.96 2.77 -10.26
N THR A 19 7.04 3.18 -11.51
CA THR A 19 6.47 2.43 -12.63
C THR A 19 7.59 1.92 -13.53
N ARG A 20 7.50 0.65 -13.87
CA ARG A 20 8.40 -0.01 -14.81
C ARG A 20 7.59 -0.73 -15.87
N TYR A 21 8.23 -1.01 -16.98
CA TYR A 21 7.61 -1.78 -18.05
C TYR A 21 8.37 -3.09 -18.24
N MET A 22 7.61 -4.17 -18.32
CA MET A 22 8.17 -5.50 -18.58
C MET A 22 8.57 -5.61 -20.06
N PRO A 23 9.42 -6.60 -20.42
CA PRO A 23 9.81 -6.79 -21.83
C PRO A 23 8.63 -6.99 -22.78
N ASN A 24 7.50 -7.51 -22.29
CA ASN A 24 6.28 -7.67 -23.08
C ASN A 24 5.44 -6.37 -23.20
N GLY A 25 5.90 -5.26 -22.60
CA GLY A 25 5.22 -3.99 -22.64
C GLY A 25 4.24 -3.72 -21.50
N ASP A 26 4.00 -4.69 -20.63
CA ASP A 26 3.10 -4.52 -19.49
C ASP A 26 3.70 -3.61 -18.42
N ALA A 27 2.89 -2.70 -17.90
CA ALA A 27 3.30 -1.83 -16.80
C ALA A 27 3.26 -2.56 -15.46
N VAL A 28 4.23 -2.26 -14.61
CA VAL A 28 4.28 -2.73 -13.22
C VAL A 28 4.54 -1.52 -12.33
N ALA A 29 3.68 -1.31 -11.34
CA ALA A 29 3.82 -0.21 -10.40
C ALA A 29 4.12 -0.75 -9.01
N ASN A 30 5.08 -0.13 -8.34
CA ASN A 30 5.42 -0.42 -6.96
C ASN A 30 5.02 0.77 -6.09
N VAL A 31 4.32 0.48 -5.00
CA VAL A 31 3.82 1.49 -4.07
C VAL A 31 4.15 1.07 -2.65
N ARG A 32 4.59 2.01 -1.84
CA ARG A 32 4.78 1.79 -0.41
C ARG A 32 3.62 2.40 0.35
N LEU A 33 2.88 1.56 1.05
CA LEU A 33 1.71 1.96 1.82
C LEU A 33 2.00 1.79 3.30
N ALA A 34 1.74 2.85 4.07
CA ALA A 34 1.89 2.84 5.51
C ALA A 34 0.54 2.60 6.18
N THR A 35 0.50 1.62 7.07
CA THR A 35 -0.62 1.45 8.00
C THR A 35 -0.11 1.72 9.40
N THR A 36 -0.81 2.56 10.14
CA THR A 36 -0.37 3.00 11.45
C THR A 36 -1.41 2.64 12.51
N GLU A 37 -0.96 2.02 13.57
CA GLU A 37 -1.76 1.80 14.77
C GLU A 37 -1.29 2.75 15.86
N SER A 38 -2.22 3.33 16.58
CA SER A 38 -1.90 4.15 17.72
C SER A 38 -2.76 3.75 18.92
N TRP A 39 -2.16 3.80 20.09
CA TRP A 39 -2.86 3.48 21.35
C TRP A 39 -2.24 4.27 22.48
N LYS A 40 -2.96 4.31 23.58
CA LYS A 40 -2.47 4.95 24.79
C LYS A 40 -1.88 3.90 25.71
N ASP A 41 -0.64 4.09 26.14
CA ASP A 41 0.01 3.21 27.09
C ASP A 41 -0.66 3.36 28.46
N LYS A 42 -1.14 2.25 29.02
CA LYS A 42 -1.82 2.26 30.31
C LYS A 42 -0.89 2.57 31.48
N GLY A 43 0.38 2.22 31.35
CA GLY A 43 1.34 2.44 32.42
C GLY A 43 1.82 3.87 32.52
N THR A 44 2.10 4.53 31.38
CA THR A 44 2.69 5.86 31.33
C THR A 44 1.71 6.94 30.91
N GLY A 45 0.57 6.57 30.28
CA GLY A 45 -0.37 7.51 29.70
C GLY A 45 0.10 8.11 28.38
N GLU A 46 1.24 7.69 27.88
CA GLU A 46 1.78 8.18 26.61
C GLU A 46 1.09 7.55 25.40
N LYS A 47 0.98 8.33 24.35
CA LYS A 47 0.50 7.82 23.05
C LYS A 47 1.63 7.07 22.37
N ARG A 48 1.33 5.85 21.95
CA ARG A 48 2.24 4.99 21.20
C ARG A 48 1.76 4.82 19.78
N GLU A 49 2.70 4.76 18.84
CA GLU A 49 2.39 4.53 17.44
C GLU A 49 3.34 3.48 16.86
N VAL A 50 2.79 2.61 16.02
CA VAL A 50 3.58 1.65 15.22
C VAL A 50 3.11 1.75 13.78
N THR A 51 4.05 1.91 12.87
CA THR A 51 3.79 1.97 11.44
C THR A 51 4.34 0.73 10.76
N GLU A 52 3.49 0.05 10.01
CA GLU A 52 3.88 -1.04 9.14
C GLU A 52 3.95 -0.54 7.70
N TRP A 53 5.03 -0.87 7.02
CA TRP A 53 5.21 -0.52 5.62
C TRP A 53 4.92 -1.73 4.75
N HIS A 54 3.97 -1.55 3.85
CA HIS A 54 3.57 -2.60 2.91
C HIS A 54 4.06 -2.26 1.52
N ARG A 55 4.64 -3.23 0.85
CA ARG A 55 5.03 -3.10 -0.54
C ARG A 55 3.90 -3.64 -1.41
N LEU A 56 3.32 -2.77 -2.22
CA LEU A 56 2.24 -3.14 -3.13
C LEU A 56 2.80 -3.23 -4.53
N VAL A 57 2.33 -4.21 -5.28
CA VAL A 57 2.67 -4.36 -6.69
C VAL A 57 1.38 -4.43 -7.49
N ALA A 58 1.23 -3.54 -8.45
CA ALA A 58 0.10 -3.52 -9.37
C ALA A 58 0.59 -3.79 -10.79
N TYR A 59 -0.25 -4.40 -11.59
CA TYR A 59 0.09 -4.82 -12.94
C TYR A 59 -0.84 -4.22 -13.98
N ARG A 60 -0.32 -4.01 -15.19
CA ARG A 60 -1.09 -3.64 -16.38
C ARG A 60 -1.89 -2.35 -16.16
N LYS A 61 -3.18 -2.40 -16.45
CA LYS A 61 -4.04 -1.21 -16.37
C LYS A 61 -4.09 -0.59 -14.98
N LEU A 62 -4.11 -1.41 -13.94
CA LEU A 62 -4.08 -0.92 -12.56
C LEU A 62 -2.77 -0.18 -12.26
N ALA A 63 -1.65 -0.67 -12.79
CA ALA A 63 -0.37 0.01 -12.66
C ALA A 63 -0.40 1.38 -13.33
N GLU A 64 -1.04 1.49 -14.48
CA GLU A 64 -1.19 2.78 -15.19
C GLU A 64 -2.06 3.75 -14.41
N ILE A 65 -3.14 3.26 -13.80
CA ILE A 65 -4.01 4.07 -12.94
C ILE A 65 -3.24 4.58 -11.74
N PHE A 66 -2.44 3.73 -11.10
CA PHE A 66 -1.60 4.13 -9.97
C PHE A 66 -0.63 5.22 -10.38
N SER A 67 0.00 5.07 -11.54
CA SER A 67 0.96 6.06 -12.05
C SER A 67 0.34 7.43 -12.29
N GLN A 68 -0.92 7.46 -12.71
CA GLN A 68 -1.62 8.72 -13.01
C GLN A 68 -2.17 9.42 -11.78
N TYR A 69 -2.70 8.68 -10.82
CA TYR A 69 -3.51 9.25 -9.75
C TYR A 69 -2.92 9.11 -8.36
N VAL A 70 -2.06 8.15 -8.13
CA VAL A 70 -1.52 7.89 -6.79
C VAL A 70 -0.22 8.65 -6.58
N LYS A 71 -0.16 9.42 -5.50
CA LYS A 71 1.00 10.24 -5.16
C LYS A 71 1.36 10.04 -3.69
N LYS A 72 2.57 10.43 -3.34
CA LYS A 72 2.98 10.49 -1.93
C LYS A 72 1.94 11.27 -1.12
N GLY A 73 1.47 10.67 -0.03
CA GLY A 73 0.44 11.25 0.84
C GLY A 73 -0.99 10.83 0.49
N SER A 74 -1.22 10.18 -0.64
CA SER A 74 -2.55 9.69 -1.00
C SER A 74 -3.03 8.66 0.01
N SER A 75 -4.34 8.65 0.29
CA SER A 75 -4.98 7.60 1.07
C SER A 75 -5.56 6.56 0.13
N LEU A 76 -5.29 5.29 0.40
CA LEU A 76 -5.75 4.18 -0.45
C LEU A 76 -6.46 3.12 0.36
N TYR A 77 -7.51 2.58 -0.23
CA TYR A 77 -8.11 1.31 0.16
C TYR A 77 -7.67 0.26 -0.86
N ILE A 78 -7.05 -0.80 -0.39
CA ILE A 78 -6.48 -1.83 -1.25
C ILE A 78 -7.04 -3.19 -0.89
N GLU A 79 -7.44 -3.94 -1.91
CA GLU A 79 -7.70 -5.36 -1.81
C GLU A 79 -6.71 -6.09 -2.72
N GLY A 80 -6.13 -7.15 -2.21
CA GLY A 80 -5.18 -7.94 -2.97
C GLY A 80 -4.90 -9.29 -2.32
N ARG A 81 -3.78 -9.83 -2.69
CA ARG A 81 -3.34 -11.12 -2.18
C ARG A 81 -1.82 -11.23 -2.11
#